data_aebc27faca9ebf42da0ac3bf85d0e5b9
#
_entry.id   aebc27faca9ebf42da0ac3bf85d0e5b9
#
_cell.length_a   1.000
_cell.length_b   1.000
_cell.length_c   1.000
_cell.angle_alpha   90.00
_cell.angle_beta   90.00
_cell.angle_gamma   90.00
#
_symmetry.space_group_name_H-M   'P 1'
#
loop_
_entity.id
_entity.type
_entity.pdbx_description
1 polymer ?
#
loop_
_entity_poly.entity_id
_entity_poly.type
_entity_poly.pdbx_seq_one_letter_code
_entity_poly.pdbx_strand_id
1 'polypeptide(L)'
;NYGNLDVHFDLWMGESDAQEYIPDMVDYLKDNGYAHYDQGALVVDVKEETDTKEIPPCMILKSDGAALYDTTDLATIIQRMKLYKPDEICYLADKRQELHFVQCFRCARKAKLVNDDTALSFIGFGTMNGKDGKPFKTREGGVMRLERLIGEINDEMYQKIVENRSVKDTDARGTAQIVGLSAIKYGDLSNQASKDYVFDVERFTSFEGNTGPYILYTIVRTKSILGKYKEEGNELKKGALLAPKSDSEKALMLSVSRFNGVVENAFEEKAPHKICAYIYELANEFNHFYHETKILSEQDEARKASYLALLDLVREVLLLELHPALEEPCEVVVELAALRPYRNLQLA
;
A
#
# COMPACT_ATOMS: atom_id res chain seq x y z
N ASN A 1 10.76 6.36 -12.10
CA ASN A 1 9.47 6.52 -11.42
C ASN A 1 9.42 5.71 -10.11
N TYR A 2 9.95 4.48 -10.10
CA TYR A 2 9.92 3.65 -8.88
C TYR A 2 10.78 4.23 -7.76
N GLY A 3 11.97 4.76 -8.07
CA GLY A 3 12.78 5.48 -7.08
C GLY A 3 12.08 6.70 -6.50
N ASN A 4 11.27 7.41 -7.30
CA ASN A 4 10.51 8.57 -6.82
C ASN A 4 9.33 8.19 -5.93
N LEU A 5 8.90 6.91 -5.96
CA LEU A 5 7.88 6.36 -5.08
C LEU A 5 8.48 5.62 -3.88
N ASP A 6 9.81 5.58 -3.78
CA ASP A 6 10.51 4.79 -2.76
C ASP A 6 9.99 3.34 -2.75
N VAL A 7 10.01 2.72 -3.93
CA VAL A 7 9.62 1.32 -4.14
C VAL A 7 10.84 0.54 -4.59
N HIS A 8 11.12 -0.53 -3.88
CA HIS A 8 12.19 -1.47 -4.18
C HIS A 8 11.64 -2.79 -4.72
N PHE A 9 12.33 -3.36 -5.71
CA PHE A 9 12.05 -4.70 -6.23
C PHE A 9 13.32 -5.53 -6.13
N ASP A 10 13.22 -6.74 -5.60
CA ASP A 10 14.35 -7.66 -5.49
C ASP A 10 14.83 -8.15 -6.86
N LEU A 11 13.90 -8.25 -7.82
CA LEU A 11 14.17 -8.71 -9.18
C LEU A 11 13.51 -7.81 -10.21
N TRP A 12 14.23 -7.56 -11.29
CA TRP A 12 13.75 -6.85 -12.48
C TRP A 12 13.78 -7.80 -13.65
N MET A 13 12.63 -8.39 -13.98
CA MET A 13 12.47 -9.35 -15.06
C MET A 13 11.37 -8.91 -16.00
N GLY A 14 11.53 -9.24 -17.28
CA GLY A 14 10.53 -8.99 -18.31
C GLY A 14 9.95 -10.29 -18.86
N GLU A 15 8.92 -10.20 -19.68
CA GLU A 15 8.30 -11.36 -20.36
C GLU A 15 9.32 -12.13 -21.23
N SER A 16 10.32 -11.42 -21.78
CA SER A 16 11.38 -12.03 -22.59
C SER A 16 12.28 -12.98 -21.81
N ASP A 17 12.38 -12.83 -20.49
CA ASP A 17 13.24 -13.68 -19.66
C ASP A 17 12.69 -15.11 -19.50
N ALA A 18 11.41 -15.31 -19.81
CA ALA A 18 10.77 -16.63 -19.80
C ALA A 18 10.77 -17.33 -21.18
N GLN A 19 11.29 -16.69 -22.22
CA GLN A 19 11.26 -17.22 -23.60
C GLN A 19 11.90 -18.60 -23.74
N GLU A 20 12.97 -18.88 -23.04
CA GLU A 20 13.69 -20.16 -23.08
C GLU A 20 12.84 -21.33 -22.59
N TYR A 21 11.82 -21.08 -21.78
CA TYR A 21 10.93 -22.13 -21.23
C TYR A 21 9.76 -22.47 -22.17
N ILE A 22 9.48 -21.67 -23.18
CA ILE A 22 8.32 -21.83 -24.07
C ILE A 22 8.40 -23.11 -24.89
N PRO A 23 9.49 -23.44 -25.61
CA PRO A 23 9.54 -24.64 -26.47
C PRO A 23 9.27 -25.92 -25.67
N ASP A 24 9.99 -26.11 -24.57
CA ASP A 24 9.86 -27.31 -23.72
C ASP A 24 8.44 -27.41 -23.11
N MET A 25 7.86 -26.30 -22.72
CA MET A 25 6.49 -26.24 -22.22
C MET A 25 5.47 -26.64 -23.27
N VAL A 26 5.60 -26.12 -24.48
CA VAL A 26 4.69 -26.42 -25.60
C VAL A 26 4.76 -27.92 -25.96
N ASP A 27 5.96 -28.49 -26.04
CA ASP A 27 6.13 -29.90 -26.32
C ASP A 27 5.59 -30.75 -25.17
N TYR A 28 5.87 -30.39 -23.92
CA TYR A 28 5.29 -31.07 -22.76
C TYR A 28 3.76 -31.08 -22.77
N LEU A 29 3.09 -29.96 -23.09
CA LEU A 29 1.64 -29.87 -23.15
C LEU A 29 1.03 -30.76 -24.24
N LYS A 30 1.70 -30.89 -25.41
CA LYS A 30 1.29 -31.74 -26.51
C LYS A 30 1.52 -33.23 -26.17
N ASP A 31 2.72 -33.58 -25.74
CA ASP A 31 3.13 -34.98 -25.53
C ASP A 31 2.34 -35.64 -24.41
N ASN A 32 1.90 -34.88 -23.42
CA ASN A 32 1.05 -35.37 -22.33
C ASN A 32 -0.45 -35.22 -22.59
N GLY A 33 -0.86 -34.76 -23.78
CA GLY A 33 -2.25 -34.69 -24.18
C GLY A 33 -3.06 -33.60 -23.46
N TYR A 34 -2.41 -32.61 -22.87
CA TYR A 34 -3.08 -31.44 -22.26
C TYR A 34 -3.54 -30.44 -23.31
N ALA A 35 -2.75 -30.28 -24.39
CA ALA A 35 -3.07 -29.35 -25.47
C ALA A 35 -3.51 -30.09 -26.75
N HIS A 36 -4.42 -29.48 -27.47
CA HIS A 36 -4.90 -29.91 -28.78
C HIS A 36 -5.07 -28.76 -29.76
N TYR A 37 -5.19 -29.05 -31.03
CA TYR A 37 -5.44 -28.03 -32.04
C TYR A 37 -6.93 -27.78 -32.20
N ASP A 38 -7.33 -26.49 -32.06
CA ASP A 38 -8.65 -26.00 -32.38
C ASP A 38 -8.54 -24.83 -33.36
N GLN A 39 -9.20 -24.92 -34.50
CA GLN A 39 -9.17 -23.92 -35.58
C GLN A 39 -7.72 -23.47 -35.96
N GLY A 40 -6.77 -24.39 -35.86
CA GLY A 40 -5.36 -24.17 -36.16
C GLY A 40 -4.53 -23.59 -35.00
N ALA A 41 -5.13 -23.12 -33.93
CA ALA A 41 -4.44 -22.69 -32.72
C ALA A 41 -4.22 -23.88 -31.76
N LEU A 42 -3.13 -23.86 -31.00
CA LEU A 42 -2.89 -24.83 -29.93
C LEU A 42 -3.51 -24.32 -28.64
N VAL A 43 -4.42 -25.09 -28.05
CA VAL A 43 -5.20 -24.67 -26.88
C VAL A 43 -5.25 -25.74 -25.80
N VAL A 44 -5.52 -25.33 -24.55
CA VAL A 44 -5.83 -26.19 -23.42
C VAL A 44 -7.22 -25.83 -22.89
N ASP A 45 -8.13 -26.81 -22.84
CA ASP A 45 -9.45 -26.63 -22.24
C ASP A 45 -9.34 -26.46 -20.74
N VAL A 46 -9.86 -25.35 -20.24
CA VAL A 46 -9.78 -24.94 -18.82
C VAL A 46 -11.15 -24.75 -18.18
N LYS A 47 -12.22 -25.08 -18.90
CA LYS A 47 -13.60 -25.03 -18.39
C LYS A 47 -13.77 -26.09 -17.28
N GLU A 48 -14.43 -25.70 -16.20
CA GLU A 48 -14.80 -26.54 -15.07
C GLU A 48 -16.33 -26.74 -15.01
N GLU A 49 -16.78 -27.85 -14.42
CA GLU A 49 -18.22 -28.15 -14.29
C GLU A 49 -18.98 -27.13 -13.44
N THR A 50 -18.27 -26.44 -12.55
CA THR A 50 -18.79 -25.41 -11.64
C THR A 50 -18.97 -24.04 -12.31
N ASP A 51 -18.48 -23.88 -13.53
CA ASP A 51 -18.53 -22.59 -14.22
C ASP A 51 -19.98 -22.20 -14.58
N THR A 52 -20.38 -21.03 -14.12
CA THR A 52 -21.68 -20.43 -14.46
C THR A 52 -21.66 -19.62 -15.75
N LYS A 53 -20.44 -19.34 -16.25
CA LYS A 53 -20.17 -18.59 -17.48
C LYS A 53 -19.31 -19.43 -18.39
N GLU A 54 -19.35 -19.11 -19.68
CA GLU A 54 -18.43 -19.71 -20.64
C GLU A 54 -17.00 -19.24 -20.37
N ILE A 55 -16.09 -20.20 -20.17
CA ILE A 55 -14.65 -19.93 -20.04
C ILE A 55 -14.00 -20.48 -21.31
N PRO A 56 -13.45 -19.63 -22.18
CA PRO A 56 -12.74 -20.06 -23.37
C PRO A 56 -11.50 -20.86 -23.03
N PRO A 57 -11.01 -21.74 -23.91
CA PRO A 57 -9.74 -22.44 -23.74
C PRO A 57 -8.57 -21.47 -23.54
N CYS A 58 -7.56 -21.87 -22.79
CA CYS A 58 -6.29 -21.16 -22.66
C CYS A 58 -5.50 -21.35 -23.97
N MET A 59 -5.18 -20.26 -24.67
CA MET A 59 -4.47 -20.31 -25.96
C MET A 59 -2.96 -20.39 -25.73
N ILE A 60 -2.35 -21.48 -26.17
CA ILE A 60 -0.91 -21.71 -26.02
C ILE A 60 -0.11 -21.18 -27.20
N LEU A 61 -0.60 -21.41 -28.45
CA LEU A 61 -0.02 -20.83 -29.67
C LEU A 61 -1.13 -20.43 -30.61
N LYS A 62 -0.92 -19.34 -31.30
CA LYS A 62 -1.78 -18.91 -32.41
C LYS A 62 -1.72 -19.89 -33.59
N SER A 63 -2.62 -19.76 -34.56
CA SER A 63 -2.66 -20.60 -35.76
C SER A 63 -1.41 -20.46 -36.65
N ASP A 64 -0.67 -19.36 -36.53
CA ASP A 64 0.62 -19.14 -37.19
C ASP A 64 1.82 -19.64 -36.37
N GLY A 65 1.59 -20.26 -35.20
CA GLY A 65 2.60 -20.76 -34.28
C GLY A 65 3.20 -19.70 -33.36
N ALA A 66 2.74 -18.46 -33.39
CA ALA A 66 3.25 -17.39 -32.53
C ALA A 66 2.77 -17.55 -31.08
N ALA A 67 3.68 -17.25 -30.14
CA ALA A 67 3.35 -17.13 -28.72
C ALA A 67 2.50 -15.88 -28.46
N LEU A 68 1.78 -15.89 -27.34
CA LEU A 68 0.97 -14.79 -26.87
C LEU A 68 1.11 -14.66 -25.34
N TYR A 69 0.32 -13.76 -24.72
CA TYR A 69 0.39 -13.50 -23.28
C TYR A 69 0.21 -14.76 -22.43
N ASP A 70 -0.76 -15.62 -22.75
CA ASP A 70 -0.98 -16.88 -22.04
C ASP A 70 0.28 -17.77 -22.06
N THR A 71 0.96 -17.82 -23.22
CA THR A 71 2.20 -18.59 -23.40
C THR A 71 3.32 -18.08 -22.50
N THR A 72 3.53 -16.75 -22.49
CA THR A 72 4.60 -16.12 -21.70
C THR A 72 4.32 -16.19 -20.21
N ASP A 73 3.08 -16.04 -19.77
CA ASP A 73 2.71 -16.14 -18.36
C ASP A 73 2.85 -17.57 -17.83
N LEU A 74 2.45 -18.59 -18.61
CA LEU A 74 2.68 -20.00 -18.24
C LEU A 74 4.17 -20.33 -18.17
N ALA A 75 4.96 -19.88 -19.14
CA ALA A 75 6.42 -20.02 -19.12
C ALA A 75 7.06 -19.34 -17.91
N THR A 76 6.55 -18.16 -17.53
CA THR A 76 6.97 -17.44 -16.32
C THR A 76 6.64 -18.21 -15.04
N ILE A 77 5.49 -18.86 -14.97
CA ILE A 77 5.17 -19.75 -13.84
C ILE A 77 6.19 -20.88 -13.73
N ILE A 78 6.53 -21.55 -14.85
CA ILE A 78 7.54 -22.61 -14.87
C ILE A 78 8.91 -22.09 -14.42
N GLN A 79 9.32 -20.94 -14.91
CA GLN A 79 10.57 -20.28 -14.52
C GLN A 79 10.61 -20.05 -13.01
N ARG A 80 9.56 -19.46 -12.43
CA ARG A 80 9.46 -19.18 -11.00
C ARG A 80 9.49 -20.46 -10.17
N MET A 81 8.78 -21.51 -10.59
CA MET A 81 8.81 -22.81 -9.93
C MET A 81 10.20 -23.44 -9.93
N LYS A 82 10.94 -23.33 -11.04
CA LYS A 82 12.31 -23.86 -11.16
C LYS A 82 13.31 -23.07 -10.30
N LEU A 83 13.24 -21.74 -10.32
CA LEU A 83 14.24 -20.86 -9.71
C LEU A 83 13.99 -20.64 -8.22
N TYR A 84 12.74 -20.49 -7.79
CA TYR A 84 12.41 -19.98 -6.46
C TYR A 84 11.61 -20.95 -5.60
N LYS A 85 10.89 -21.90 -6.20
CA LYS A 85 9.96 -22.82 -5.50
C LYS A 85 9.05 -22.05 -4.52
N PRO A 86 8.27 -21.08 -5.00
CA PRO A 86 7.50 -20.19 -4.14
C PRO A 86 6.33 -20.92 -3.49
N ASP A 87 5.95 -20.50 -2.28
CA ASP A 87 4.70 -20.90 -1.64
C ASP A 87 3.49 -20.24 -2.32
N GLU A 88 3.67 -19.05 -2.87
CA GLU A 88 2.64 -18.32 -3.60
C GLU A 88 3.23 -17.54 -4.78
N ILE A 89 2.52 -17.55 -5.93
CA ILE A 89 2.73 -16.66 -7.06
C ILE A 89 1.52 -15.73 -7.15
N CYS A 90 1.71 -14.45 -6.79
CA CYS A 90 0.67 -13.44 -6.81
C CYS A 90 0.87 -12.51 -8.02
N TYR A 91 -0.13 -12.41 -8.87
CA TYR A 91 -0.15 -11.48 -10.00
C TYR A 91 -0.94 -10.23 -9.64
N LEU A 92 -0.33 -9.07 -9.83
CA LEU A 92 -0.94 -7.76 -9.64
C LEU A 92 -1.08 -7.09 -11.00
N ALA A 93 -2.31 -6.98 -11.51
CA ALA A 93 -2.58 -6.39 -12.82
C ALA A 93 -3.97 -5.71 -12.87
N ASP A 94 -4.28 -5.05 -13.99
CA ASP A 94 -5.60 -4.45 -14.19
C ASP A 94 -6.71 -5.51 -14.06
N LYS A 95 -7.78 -5.19 -13.32
CA LYS A 95 -8.90 -6.12 -13.07
C LYS A 95 -9.55 -6.67 -14.34
N ARG A 96 -9.39 -5.99 -15.48
CA ARG A 96 -9.90 -6.47 -16.78
C ARG A 96 -9.17 -7.72 -17.27
N GLN A 97 -8.01 -8.05 -16.72
CA GLN A 97 -7.23 -9.25 -17.03
C GLN A 97 -7.62 -10.49 -16.20
N GLU A 98 -8.66 -10.40 -15.35
CA GLU A 98 -9.08 -11.49 -14.46
C GLU A 98 -9.33 -12.79 -15.23
N LEU A 99 -10.05 -12.75 -16.37
CA LEU A 99 -10.32 -13.94 -17.15
C LEU A 99 -9.05 -14.60 -17.69
N HIS A 100 -8.10 -13.82 -18.17
CA HIS A 100 -6.78 -14.28 -18.61
C HIS A 100 -6.07 -15.06 -17.50
N PHE A 101 -5.99 -14.49 -16.29
CA PHE A 101 -5.33 -15.19 -15.17
C PHE A 101 -6.09 -16.43 -14.69
N VAL A 102 -7.44 -16.41 -14.75
CA VAL A 102 -8.24 -17.64 -14.52
C VAL A 102 -7.85 -18.75 -15.49
N GLN A 103 -7.72 -18.42 -16.79
CA GLN A 103 -7.31 -19.39 -17.81
C GLN A 103 -5.89 -19.90 -17.57
N CYS A 104 -4.92 -19.00 -17.33
CA CYS A 104 -3.53 -19.37 -17.06
C CYS A 104 -3.40 -20.26 -15.81
N PHE A 105 -4.05 -19.89 -14.70
CA PHE A 105 -3.97 -20.65 -13.45
C PHE A 105 -4.59 -22.04 -13.57
N ARG A 106 -5.75 -22.16 -14.21
CA ARG A 106 -6.39 -23.45 -14.47
C ARG A 106 -5.55 -24.32 -15.40
N CYS A 107 -4.97 -23.73 -16.45
CA CYS A 107 -4.03 -24.41 -17.34
C CYS A 107 -2.80 -24.92 -16.55
N ALA A 108 -2.18 -24.06 -15.74
CA ALA A 108 -1.01 -24.42 -14.95
C ALA A 108 -1.31 -25.57 -13.96
N ARG A 109 -2.47 -25.55 -13.29
CA ARG A 109 -2.94 -26.63 -12.40
C ARG A 109 -3.20 -27.92 -13.15
N LYS A 110 -4.02 -27.86 -14.20
CA LYS A 110 -4.40 -29.01 -15.02
C LYS A 110 -3.18 -29.73 -15.61
N ALA A 111 -2.25 -28.95 -16.13
CA ALA A 111 -1.01 -29.47 -16.75
C ALA A 111 0.12 -29.72 -15.74
N LYS A 112 -0.12 -29.53 -14.43
CA LYS A 112 0.89 -29.75 -13.37
C LYS A 112 2.19 -28.96 -13.58
N LEU A 113 2.06 -27.74 -14.11
CA LEU A 113 3.18 -26.80 -14.26
C LEU A 113 3.55 -26.13 -12.93
N VAL A 114 2.70 -26.26 -11.93
CA VAL A 114 2.86 -25.74 -10.57
C VAL A 114 2.54 -26.84 -9.57
N ASN A 115 3.23 -26.84 -8.42
CA ASN A 115 2.97 -27.80 -7.35
C ASN A 115 1.59 -27.57 -6.72
N ASP A 116 1.01 -28.61 -6.15
CA ASP A 116 -0.33 -28.53 -5.53
C ASP A 116 -0.37 -27.59 -4.31
N ASP A 117 0.74 -27.48 -3.59
CA ASP A 117 0.93 -26.64 -2.41
C ASP A 117 1.27 -25.18 -2.72
N THR A 118 1.67 -24.84 -3.95
CA THR A 118 1.93 -23.46 -4.35
C THR A 118 0.62 -22.72 -4.66
N ALA A 119 0.33 -21.63 -3.96
CA ALA A 119 -0.83 -20.80 -4.26
C ALA A 119 -0.64 -19.98 -5.54
N LEU A 120 -1.69 -19.86 -6.35
CA LEU A 120 -1.77 -18.91 -7.47
C LEU A 120 -2.87 -17.91 -7.17
N SER A 121 -2.56 -16.64 -7.13
CA SER A 121 -3.53 -15.58 -6.84
C SER A 121 -3.42 -14.40 -7.79
N PHE A 122 -4.56 -13.75 -8.00
CA PHE A 122 -4.68 -12.55 -8.83
C PHE A 122 -5.28 -11.41 -8.02
N ILE A 123 -4.59 -10.28 -7.99
CA ILE A 123 -5.10 -9.03 -7.41
C ILE A 123 -5.35 -8.07 -8.56
N GLY A 124 -6.62 -7.95 -8.95
CA GLY A 124 -7.04 -7.00 -9.97
C GLY A 124 -7.18 -5.60 -9.40
N PHE A 125 -6.47 -4.62 -9.95
CA PHE A 125 -6.63 -3.23 -9.55
C PHE A 125 -7.51 -2.45 -10.51
N GLY A 126 -8.22 -1.45 -9.96
CA GLY A 126 -9.02 -0.49 -10.69
C GLY A 126 -8.20 0.67 -11.26
N THR A 127 -8.89 1.63 -11.86
CA THR A 127 -8.28 2.82 -12.45
C THR A 127 -8.28 4.00 -11.48
N MET A 128 -7.18 4.74 -11.46
CA MET A 128 -7.12 6.07 -10.88
C MET A 128 -7.69 7.08 -11.87
N ASN A 129 -8.74 7.78 -11.48
CA ASN A 129 -9.46 8.74 -12.31
C ASN A 129 -9.24 10.18 -11.82
N GLY A 130 -9.39 11.14 -12.72
CA GLY A 130 -9.49 12.56 -12.37
C GLY A 130 -10.86 12.95 -11.81
N LYS A 131 -11.01 14.22 -11.43
CA LYS A 131 -12.29 14.79 -10.91
C LYS A 131 -13.48 14.61 -11.86
N ASP A 132 -13.24 14.45 -13.15
CA ASP A 132 -14.25 14.18 -14.18
C ASP A 132 -14.67 12.69 -14.29
N GLY A 133 -14.15 11.84 -13.40
CA GLY A 133 -14.41 10.41 -13.38
C GLY A 133 -13.76 9.62 -14.53
N LYS A 134 -12.90 10.25 -15.32
CA LYS A 134 -12.16 9.62 -16.43
C LYS A 134 -10.71 9.40 -16.05
N PRO A 135 -10.01 8.45 -16.70
CA PRO A 135 -8.59 8.25 -16.46
C PRO A 135 -7.82 9.57 -16.51
N PHE A 136 -6.87 9.75 -15.61
CA PHE A 136 -6.11 10.99 -15.48
C PHE A 136 -5.53 11.43 -16.82
N LYS A 137 -5.84 12.68 -17.21
CA LYS A 137 -5.33 13.29 -18.43
C LYS A 137 -4.55 14.55 -18.12
N THR A 138 -3.52 14.84 -18.92
CA THR A 138 -2.86 16.14 -18.88
C THR A 138 -3.82 17.22 -19.38
N ARG A 139 -3.56 18.49 -19.00
CA ARG A 139 -4.33 19.65 -19.51
C ARG A 139 -4.37 19.72 -21.04
N GLU A 140 -3.40 19.11 -21.71
CA GLU A 140 -3.26 19.02 -23.17
C GLU A 140 -3.93 17.77 -23.79
N GLY A 141 -4.65 16.95 -22.98
CA GLY A 141 -5.46 15.82 -23.44
C GLY A 141 -4.73 14.46 -23.51
N GLY A 142 -3.44 14.37 -23.15
CA GLY A 142 -2.71 13.11 -23.04
C GLY A 142 -2.89 12.40 -21.68
N VAL A 143 -2.49 11.12 -21.60
CA VAL A 143 -2.45 10.40 -20.31
C VAL A 143 -1.39 11.06 -19.40
N MET A 144 -1.76 11.34 -18.13
CA MET A 144 -0.83 11.91 -17.17
C MET A 144 0.25 10.89 -16.82
N ARG A 145 1.52 11.26 -16.98
CA ARG A 145 2.63 10.45 -16.53
C ARG A 145 2.76 10.55 -15.01
N LEU A 146 3.10 9.43 -14.36
CA LEU A 146 3.28 9.36 -12.90
C LEU A 146 4.30 10.39 -12.39
N GLU A 147 5.41 10.58 -13.10
CA GLU A 147 6.42 11.58 -12.76
C GLU A 147 5.84 13.00 -12.66
N ARG A 148 4.94 13.35 -13.59
CA ARG A 148 4.29 14.66 -13.57
C ARG A 148 3.32 14.79 -12.39
N LEU A 149 2.55 13.73 -12.08
CA LEU A 149 1.66 13.70 -10.92
C LEU A 149 2.46 13.90 -9.62
N ILE A 150 3.58 13.20 -9.47
CA ILE A 150 4.49 13.35 -8.32
C ILE A 150 4.99 14.80 -8.23
N GLY A 151 5.41 15.39 -9.36
CA GLY A 151 5.84 16.78 -9.41
C GLY A 151 4.77 17.77 -8.98
N GLU A 152 3.54 17.64 -9.52
CA GLU A 152 2.41 18.51 -9.16
C GLU A 152 2.04 18.41 -7.67
N ILE A 153 2.10 17.21 -7.09
CA ILE A 153 1.84 17.01 -5.66
C ILE A 153 2.95 17.59 -4.80
N ASN A 154 4.21 17.41 -5.17
CA ASN A 154 5.34 17.99 -4.44
C ASN A 154 5.31 19.53 -4.48
N ASP A 155 4.95 20.11 -5.61
CA ASP A 155 4.81 21.58 -5.74
C ASP A 155 3.64 22.10 -4.89
N GLU A 156 2.50 21.41 -4.87
CA GLU A 156 1.36 21.76 -4.01
C GLU A 156 1.75 21.70 -2.52
N MET A 157 2.44 20.62 -2.12
CA MET A 157 2.92 20.47 -0.74
C MET A 157 3.95 21.54 -0.39
N TYR A 158 4.86 21.87 -1.30
CA TYR A 158 5.83 22.94 -1.10
C TYR A 158 5.16 24.29 -0.84
N GLN A 159 4.15 24.64 -1.63
CA GLN A 159 3.39 25.88 -1.42
C GLN A 159 2.71 25.92 -0.04
N LYS A 160 2.04 24.83 0.36
CA LYS A 160 1.40 24.72 1.67
C LYS A 160 2.38 24.85 2.83
N ILE A 161 3.59 24.29 2.70
CA ILE A 161 4.64 24.36 3.72
C ILE A 161 5.20 25.79 3.83
N VAL A 162 5.50 26.42 2.69
CA VAL A 162 6.08 27.77 2.66
C VAL A 162 5.10 28.85 3.14
N GLU A 163 3.81 28.73 2.79
CA GLU A 163 2.77 29.64 3.28
C GLU A 163 2.70 29.67 4.81
N ASN A 164 3.02 28.58 5.46
CA ASN A 164 3.06 28.48 6.92
C ASN A 164 4.30 29.11 7.58
N ARG A 165 5.24 29.65 6.82
CA ARG A 165 6.44 30.42 7.26
C ARG A 165 7.31 29.77 8.35
N SER A 166 7.19 28.48 8.59
CA SER A 166 7.82 27.79 9.73
C SER A 166 9.05 26.97 9.37
N VAL A 167 9.29 26.72 8.08
CA VAL A 167 10.37 25.87 7.57
C VAL A 167 11.33 26.72 6.72
N LYS A 168 12.65 26.54 6.88
CA LYS A 168 13.64 27.15 6.00
C LYS A 168 13.48 26.62 4.58
N ASP A 169 13.74 27.45 3.57
CA ASP A 169 13.49 27.12 2.16
C ASP A 169 14.21 25.84 1.70
N THR A 170 15.42 25.57 2.20
CA THR A 170 16.18 24.33 1.90
C THR A 170 15.52 23.08 2.45
N ASP A 171 14.84 23.17 3.57
CA ASP A 171 14.19 22.05 4.28
C ASP A 171 12.76 21.85 3.75
N ALA A 172 12.12 22.93 3.26
CA ALA A 172 10.75 22.90 2.75
C ALA A 172 10.58 21.99 1.54
N ARG A 173 11.55 21.92 0.62
CA ARG A 173 11.47 21.06 -0.55
C ARG A 173 11.62 19.58 -0.21
N GLY A 174 12.58 19.22 0.65
CA GLY A 174 12.73 17.85 1.14
C GLY A 174 11.47 17.39 1.91
N THR A 175 10.97 18.23 2.80
CA THR A 175 9.73 17.99 3.51
C THR A 175 8.53 17.80 2.57
N ALA A 176 8.41 18.66 1.54
CA ALA A 176 7.35 18.54 0.55
C ALA A 176 7.39 17.22 -0.24
N GLN A 177 8.58 16.73 -0.58
CA GLN A 177 8.75 15.44 -1.24
C GLN A 177 8.28 14.29 -0.36
N ILE A 178 8.65 14.26 0.91
CA ILE A 178 8.23 13.21 1.86
C ILE A 178 6.71 13.24 2.08
N VAL A 179 6.16 14.41 2.34
CA VAL A 179 4.72 14.55 2.58
C VAL A 179 3.92 14.30 1.30
N GLY A 180 4.43 14.74 0.14
CA GLY A 180 3.84 14.46 -1.16
C GLY A 180 3.85 12.98 -1.50
N LEU A 181 4.95 12.28 -1.22
CA LEU A 181 5.04 10.83 -1.37
C LEU A 181 4.03 10.10 -0.48
N SER A 182 3.88 10.52 0.78
CA SER A 182 2.88 9.96 1.68
C SER A 182 1.46 10.18 1.19
N ALA A 183 1.17 11.34 0.60
CA ALA A 183 -0.13 11.65 0.03
C ALA A 183 -0.49 10.70 -1.12
N ILE A 184 0.47 10.39 -1.99
CA ILE A 184 0.28 9.48 -3.12
C ILE A 184 0.10 8.03 -2.63
N LYS A 185 1.07 7.51 -1.87
CA LYS A 185 1.08 6.11 -1.42
C LYS A 185 -0.14 5.80 -0.55
N TYR A 186 -0.39 6.62 0.46
CA TYR A 186 -1.55 6.44 1.33
C TYR A 186 -2.87 6.66 0.57
N GLY A 187 -2.91 7.66 -0.30
CA GLY A 187 -4.09 7.95 -1.13
C GLY A 187 -4.49 6.77 -2.00
N ASP A 188 -3.53 6.10 -2.63
CA ASP A 188 -3.77 4.90 -3.43
C ASP A 188 -4.14 3.70 -2.54
N LEU A 189 -3.30 3.36 -1.56
CA LEU A 189 -3.48 2.18 -0.70
C LEU A 189 -4.73 2.24 0.19
N SER A 190 -5.26 3.43 0.50
CA SER A 190 -6.49 3.59 1.27
C SER A 190 -7.76 3.22 0.51
N ASN A 191 -7.66 3.00 -0.80
CA ASN A 191 -8.76 2.52 -1.62
C ASN A 191 -8.70 0.99 -1.76
N GLN A 192 -9.87 0.35 -1.88
CA GLN A 192 -9.92 -1.07 -2.20
C GLN A 192 -9.33 -1.28 -3.60
N ALA A 193 -8.34 -2.17 -3.72
CA ALA A 193 -7.57 -2.35 -4.96
C ALA A 193 -8.47 -2.52 -6.21
N SER A 194 -9.51 -3.37 -6.13
CA SER A 194 -10.39 -3.67 -7.28
C SER A 194 -11.35 -2.55 -7.69
N LYS A 195 -11.44 -1.45 -6.91
CA LYS A 195 -12.34 -0.34 -7.22
C LYS A 195 -11.61 0.78 -7.94
N ASP A 196 -12.30 1.38 -8.91
CA ASP A 196 -11.90 2.65 -9.49
C ASP A 196 -12.09 3.76 -8.45
N TYR A 197 -11.18 4.71 -8.40
CA TYR A 197 -11.31 5.85 -7.48
C TYR A 197 -10.89 7.16 -8.13
N VAL A 198 -11.36 8.28 -7.57
CA VAL A 198 -11.01 9.62 -8.02
C VAL A 198 -9.84 10.12 -7.17
N PHE A 199 -8.73 10.43 -7.84
CA PHE A 199 -7.59 11.09 -7.24
C PHE A 199 -7.75 12.62 -7.35
N ASP A 200 -7.93 13.27 -6.23
CA ASP A 200 -8.03 14.72 -6.09
C ASP A 200 -6.80 15.22 -5.33
N VAL A 201 -5.91 15.93 -6.02
CA VAL A 201 -4.65 16.44 -5.45
C VAL A 201 -4.92 17.28 -4.20
N GLU A 202 -5.89 18.21 -4.22
CA GLU A 202 -6.22 19.06 -3.09
C GLU A 202 -6.65 18.26 -1.85
N ARG A 203 -7.50 17.25 -2.06
CA ARG A 203 -7.97 16.36 -1.00
C ARG A 203 -6.83 15.49 -0.44
N PHE A 204 -6.02 14.87 -1.30
CA PHE A 204 -4.96 13.94 -0.87
C PHE A 204 -3.78 14.65 -0.21
N THR A 205 -3.55 15.92 -0.53
CA THR A 205 -2.53 16.79 0.10
C THR A 205 -3.05 17.55 1.31
N SER A 206 -4.27 17.27 1.78
CA SER A 206 -4.83 17.88 2.99
C SER A 206 -4.19 17.32 4.24
N PHE A 207 -3.95 18.16 5.24
CA PHE A 207 -3.57 17.76 6.60
C PHE A 207 -4.77 17.39 7.48
N GLU A 208 -5.96 17.29 6.89
CA GLU A 208 -7.20 16.89 7.54
C GLU A 208 -7.85 15.71 6.81
N GLY A 209 -8.58 14.89 7.55
CA GLY A 209 -9.28 13.73 7.02
C GLY A 209 -8.37 12.52 6.80
N ASN A 210 -8.87 11.55 6.03
CA ASN A 210 -8.17 10.29 5.77
C ASN A 210 -7.09 10.46 4.69
N THR A 211 -5.92 10.99 5.06
CA THR A 211 -4.82 11.34 4.16
C THR A 211 -3.46 10.99 4.75
N GLY A 212 -2.46 10.75 3.89
CA GLY A 212 -1.08 10.52 4.31
C GLY A 212 -0.49 11.68 5.14
N PRO A 213 -0.64 12.95 4.70
CA PRO A 213 -0.19 14.10 5.48
C PRO A 213 -0.80 14.17 6.89
N TYR A 214 -2.08 13.82 7.06
CA TYR A 214 -2.72 13.77 8.38
C TYR A 214 -2.08 12.70 9.30
N ILE A 215 -1.79 11.53 8.76
CA ILE A 215 -1.13 10.46 9.53
C ILE A 215 0.28 10.88 9.93
N LEU A 216 1.07 11.42 8.99
CA LEU A 216 2.40 11.97 9.29
C LEU A 216 2.35 13.04 10.37
N TYR A 217 1.40 13.97 10.28
CA TYR A 217 1.21 15.00 11.31
C TYR A 217 0.91 14.39 12.69
N THR A 218 0.12 13.32 12.75
CA THR A 218 -0.15 12.60 14.01
C THR A 218 1.12 11.96 14.58
N ILE A 219 1.95 11.35 13.74
CA ILE A 219 3.25 10.77 14.15
C ILE A 219 4.16 11.87 14.70
N VAL A 220 4.27 13.00 14.00
CA VAL A 220 5.08 14.15 14.47
C VAL A 220 4.61 14.64 15.83
N ARG A 221 3.30 14.72 16.04
CA ARG A 221 2.71 15.12 17.33
C ARG A 221 3.12 14.14 18.44
N THR A 222 3.00 12.84 18.22
CA THR A 222 3.43 11.84 19.21
C THR A 222 4.93 11.97 19.52
N LYS A 223 5.79 12.07 18.49
CA LYS A 223 7.24 12.27 18.63
C LYS A 223 7.56 13.55 19.41
N SER A 224 6.89 14.66 19.13
CA SER A 224 7.10 15.93 19.82
C SER A 224 6.78 15.87 21.33
N ILE A 225 5.70 15.16 21.70
CA ILE A 225 5.34 14.98 23.12
C ILE A 225 6.38 14.13 23.84
N LEU A 226 6.75 12.99 23.25
CA LEU A 226 7.75 12.08 23.81
C LEU A 226 9.14 12.72 23.84
N GLY A 227 9.50 13.51 22.83
CA GLY A 227 10.76 14.28 22.77
C GLY A 227 10.88 15.28 23.90
N LYS A 228 9.85 16.10 24.12
CA LYS A 228 9.84 17.07 25.24
C LYS A 228 10.03 16.42 26.60
N TYR A 229 9.37 15.28 26.83
CA TYR A 229 9.56 14.53 28.08
C TYR A 229 10.99 14.08 28.28
N LYS A 230 11.67 13.63 27.21
CA LYS A 230 13.08 13.23 27.23
C LYS A 230 14.04 14.42 27.40
N GLU A 231 13.76 15.55 26.76
CA GLU A 231 14.55 16.80 26.89
C GLU A 231 14.58 17.34 28.33
N GLU A 232 13.53 17.05 29.12
CA GLU A 232 13.48 17.35 30.55
C GLU A 232 14.31 16.38 31.42
N GLY A 233 15.08 15.47 30.81
CA GLY A 233 15.93 14.49 31.49
C GLY A 233 15.20 13.24 31.98
N ASN A 234 13.99 13.00 31.50
CA ASN A 234 13.17 11.86 31.91
C ASN A 234 13.34 10.66 30.96
N GLU A 235 13.14 9.46 31.49
CA GLU A 235 13.15 8.21 30.74
C GLU A 235 11.73 7.61 30.62
N LEU A 236 11.41 7.09 29.41
CA LEU A 236 10.15 6.40 29.18
C LEU A 236 10.15 5.03 29.88
N LYS A 237 9.13 4.77 30.68
CA LYS A 237 8.92 3.48 31.35
C LYS A 237 8.06 2.58 30.46
N LYS A 238 8.70 1.68 29.70
CA LYS A 238 7.99 0.70 28.89
C LYS A 238 7.10 -0.18 29.76
N GLY A 239 5.88 -0.47 29.26
CA GLY A 239 4.94 -1.35 29.97
C GLY A 239 4.25 -0.76 31.20
N ALA A 240 4.39 0.55 31.46
CA ALA A 240 3.77 1.23 32.60
C ALA A 240 2.27 1.50 32.44
N LEU A 241 1.52 0.68 31.68
CA LEU A 241 0.10 0.89 31.41
C LEU A 241 -0.74 0.61 32.67
N LEU A 242 -1.64 1.54 32.97
CA LEU A 242 -2.63 1.43 34.03
C LEU A 242 -4.05 1.27 33.42
N ALA A 243 -5.02 0.85 34.24
CA ALA A 243 -6.42 0.84 33.81
C ALA A 243 -6.86 2.26 33.37
N PRO A 244 -7.63 2.40 32.28
CA PRO A 244 -8.01 3.70 31.73
C PRO A 244 -8.88 4.50 32.71
N LYS A 245 -8.68 5.81 32.76
CA LYS A 245 -9.46 6.76 33.55
C LYS A 245 -10.58 7.46 32.76
N SER A 246 -10.45 7.51 31.43
CA SER A 246 -11.44 8.16 30.55
C SER A 246 -11.87 7.23 29.43
N ASP A 247 -12.98 7.56 28.78
CA ASP A 247 -13.47 6.81 27.63
C ASP A 247 -12.53 6.96 26.42
N SER A 248 -11.91 8.13 26.22
CA SER A 248 -10.93 8.34 25.17
C SER A 248 -9.63 7.55 25.38
N GLU A 249 -9.12 7.46 26.63
CA GLU A 249 -7.98 6.59 26.95
C GLU A 249 -8.31 5.12 26.68
N LYS A 250 -9.51 4.68 27.10
CA LYS A 250 -9.98 3.31 26.88
C LYS A 250 -10.11 2.99 25.39
N ALA A 251 -10.72 3.89 24.62
CA ALA A 251 -10.89 3.72 23.17
C ALA A 251 -9.54 3.59 22.46
N LEU A 252 -8.57 4.46 22.82
CA LEU A 252 -7.22 4.40 22.29
C LEU A 252 -6.49 3.09 22.63
N MET A 253 -6.57 2.63 23.89
CA MET A 253 -5.99 1.34 24.31
C MET A 253 -6.60 0.16 23.57
N LEU A 254 -7.94 0.15 23.37
CA LEU A 254 -8.63 -0.88 22.61
C LEU A 254 -8.24 -0.82 21.12
N SER A 255 -8.07 0.38 20.55
CA SER A 255 -7.61 0.54 19.17
C SER A 255 -6.23 -0.08 18.99
N VAL A 256 -5.26 0.24 19.85
CA VAL A 256 -3.90 -0.37 19.82
C VAL A 256 -3.97 -1.90 19.93
N SER A 257 -4.81 -2.44 20.80
CA SER A 257 -4.92 -3.89 21.02
C SER A 257 -5.42 -4.69 19.80
N ARG A 258 -6.09 -4.03 18.83
CA ARG A 258 -6.60 -4.67 17.61
C ARG A 258 -5.55 -4.83 16.49
N PHE A 259 -4.36 -4.25 16.68
CA PHE A 259 -3.32 -4.18 15.64
C PHE A 259 -3.06 -5.52 14.96
N ASN A 260 -2.70 -6.56 15.72
CA ASN A 260 -2.34 -7.86 15.15
C ASN A 260 -3.47 -8.47 14.32
N GLY A 261 -4.71 -8.44 14.84
CA GLY A 261 -5.86 -9.00 14.11
C GLY A 261 -6.20 -8.21 12.83
N VAL A 262 -5.91 -6.90 12.80
CA VAL A 262 -6.08 -6.09 11.57
C VAL A 262 -5.03 -6.48 10.53
N VAL A 263 -3.77 -6.64 10.94
CA VAL A 263 -2.68 -7.02 10.03
C VAL A 263 -2.91 -8.42 9.47
N GLU A 264 -3.24 -9.39 10.31
CA GLU A 264 -3.58 -10.76 9.89
C GLU A 264 -4.72 -10.76 8.86
N ASN A 265 -5.82 -10.07 9.16
CA ASN A 265 -6.96 -9.98 8.26
C ASN A 265 -6.62 -9.27 6.93
N ALA A 266 -5.84 -8.19 6.99
CA ALA A 266 -5.39 -7.48 5.79
C ALA A 266 -4.46 -8.34 4.93
N PHE A 267 -3.60 -9.14 5.55
CA PHE A 267 -2.72 -10.08 4.86
C PHE A 267 -3.52 -11.21 4.19
N GLU A 268 -4.42 -11.87 4.91
CA GLU A 268 -5.25 -12.96 4.37
C GLU A 268 -6.09 -12.50 3.16
N GLU A 269 -6.66 -11.30 3.25
CA GLU A 269 -7.49 -10.74 2.18
C GLU A 269 -6.69 -9.97 1.13
N LYS A 270 -5.37 -9.82 1.30
CA LYS A 270 -4.51 -8.98 0.43
C LYS A 270 -5.06 -7.56 0.27
N ALA A 271 -5.48 -6.97 1.40
CA ALA A 271 -6.30 -5.77 1.46
C ALA A 271 -5.62 -4.62 2.25
N PRO A 272 -4.59 -3.94 1.70
CA PRO A 272 -3.87 -2.87 2.40
C PRO A 272 -4.77 -1.71 2.84
N HIS A 273 -5.90 -1.47 2.18
CA HIS A 273 -6.86 -0.44 2.58
C HIS A 273 -7.46 -0.66 3.98
N LYS A 274 -7.46 -1.90 4.50
CA LYS A 274 -7.89 -2.19 5.88
C LYS A 274 -6.89 -1.68 6.89
N ILE A 275 -5.60 -1.78 6.58
CA ILE A 275 -4.52 -1.18 7.40
C ILE A 275 -4.67 0.33 7.40
N CYS A 276 -4.83 0.96 6.23
CA CYS A 276 -5.04 2.41 6.13
C CYS A 276 -6.25 2.88 6.93
N ALA A 277 -7.37 2.15 6.86
CA ALA A 277 -8.56 2.48 7.65
C ALA A 277 -8.30 2.40 9.16
N TYR A 278 -7.57 1.37 9.60
CA TYR A 278 -7.18 1.20 10.99
C TYR A 278 -6.23 2.31 11.47
N ILE A 279 -5.21 2.65 10.69
CA ILE A 279 -4.26 3.73 11.01
C ILE A 279 -5.01 5.06 11.18
N TYR A 280 -5.95 5.35 10.29
CA TYR A 280 -6.76 6.56 10.37
C TYR A 280 -7.65 6.57 11.64
N GLU A 281 -8.28 5.46 11.98
CA GLU A 281 -9.04 5.33 13.22
C GLU A 281 -8.13 5.53 14.45
N LEU A 282 -6.97 4.86 14.49
CA LEU A 282 -6.00 5.01 15.57
C LEU A 282 -5.52 6.45 15.73
N ALA A 283 -5.26 7.15 14.62
CA ALA A 283 -4.86 8.56 14.63
C ALA A 283 -5.97 9.46 15.18
N ASN A 284 -7.25 9.19 14.86
CA ASN A 284 -8.39 9.92 15.40
C ASN A 284 -8.56 9.68 16.90
N GLU A 285 -8.48 8.42 17.35
CA GLU A 285 -8.56 8.08 18.78
C GLU A 285 -7.43 8.73 19.59
N PHE A 286 -6.20 8.72 19.04
CA PHE A 286 -5.09 9.43 19.66
C PHE A 286 -5.34 10.93 19.73
N ASN A 287 -5.81 11.58 18.66
CA ASN A 287 -6.08 13.02 18.66
C ASN A 287 -7.21 13.35 19.65
N HIS A 288 -8.25 12.55 19.77
CA HIS A 288 -9.31 12.71 20.76
C HIS A 288 -8.75 12.64 22.18
N PHE A 289 -8.00 11.59 22.50
CA PHE A 289 -7.33 11.45 23.80
C PHE A 289 -6.40 12.63 24.11
N TYR A 290 -5.61 13.09 23.13
CA TYR A 290 -4.69 14.21 23.30
C TYR A 290 -5.40 15.53 23.60
N HIS A 291 -6.57 15.77 23.01
CA HIS A 291 -7.36 16.99 23.25
C HIS A 291 -7.97 17.01 24.65
N GLU A 292 -8.36 15.88 25.18
CA GLU A 292 -9.00 15.76 26.50
C GLU A 292 -7.98 15.65 27.64
N THR A 293 -6.74 15.22 27.35
CA THR A 293 -5.77 14.83 28.37
C THR A 293 -4.54 15.72 28.40
N LYS A 294 -4.25 16.31 29.55
CA LYS A 294 -3.02 17.11 29.75
C LYS A 294 -1.84 16.18 30.12
N ILE A 295 -1.29 15.48 29.11
CA ILE A 295 -0.33 14.38 29.30
C ILE A 295 0.92 14.81 30.09
N LEU A 296 1.65 15.84 29.61
CA LEU A 296 2.91 16.26 30.23
C LEU A 296 2.73 16.98 31.56
N SER A 297 1.56 17.59 31.81
CA SER A 297 1.25 18.30 33.06
C SER A 297 0.44 17.47 34.05
N GLU A 298 0.26 16.15 33.81
CA GLU A 298 -0.29 15.24 34.80
C GLU A 298 0.61 15.19 36.06
N GLN A 299 -0.01 15.33 37.23
CA GLN A 299 0.71 15.39 38.51
C GLN A 299 0.99 14.04 39.11
N ASP A 300 0.15 13.05 38.81
CA ASP A 300 0.38 11.67 39.19
C ASP A 300 1.44 11.05 38.25
N GLU A 301 2.65 10.85 38.76
CA GLU A 301 3.78 10.33 37.99
C GLU A 301 3.52 8.91 37.42
N ALA A 302 2.75 8.07 38.11
CA ALA A 302 2.40 6.74 37.60
C ALA A 302 1.42 6.86 36.43
N ARG A 303 0.47 7.79 36.51
CA ARG A 303 -0.49 8.07 35.46
C ARG A 303 0.20 8.71 34.23
N LYS A 304 1.06 9.69 34.47
CA LYS A 304 1.88 10.29 33.40
C LYS A 304 2.70 9.23 32.66
N ALA A 305 3.37 8.34 33.40
CA ALA A 305 4.12 7.25 32.78
C ALA A 305 3.23 6.31 31.95
N SER A 306 1.98 6.04 32.41
CA SER A 306 1.01 5.26 31.66
C SER A 306 0.60 5.94 30.34
N TYR A 307 0.32 7.24 30.36
CA TYR A 307 -0.01 8.00 29.15
C TYR A 307 1.14 8.00 28.15
N LEU A 308 2.36 8.20 28.62
CA LEU A 308 3.55 8.22 27.76
C LEU A 308 3.85 6.84 27.17
N ALA A 309 3.66 5.77 27.95
CA ALA A 309 3.78 4.40 27.45
C ALA A 309 2.73 4.09 26.37
N LEU A 310 1.50 4.55 26.54
CA LEU A 310 0.44 4.41 25.52
C LEU A 310 0.79 5.19 24.25
N LEU A 311 1.30 6.42 24.39
CA LEU A 311 1.76 7.22 23.24
C LEU A 311 2.90 6.55 22.48
N ASP A 312 3.84 5.94 23.20
CA ASP A 312 4.97 5.22 22.59
C ASP A 312 4.47 4.03 21.76
N LEU A 313 3.49 3.27 22.28
CA LEU A 313 2.85 2.19 21.53
C LEU A 313 2.11 2.70 20.28
N VAL A 314 1.34 3.78 20.41
CA VAL A 314 0.66 4.41 19.25
C VAL A 314 1.67 4.81 18.19
N ARG A 315 2.79 5.43 18.60
CA ARG A 315 3.86 5.83 17.70
C ARG A 315 4.49 4.61 17.00
N GLU A 316 4.80 3.55 17.76
CA GLU A 316 5.38 2.33 17.19
C GLU A 316 4.44 1.71 16.17
N VAL A 317 3.15 1.59 16.46
CA VAL A 317 2.15 1.05 15.52
C VAL A 317 2.07 1.91 14.25
N LEU A 318 1.96 3.24 14.39
CA LEU A 318 1.89 4.13 13.23
C LEU A 318 3.16 4.12 12.37
N LEU A 319 4.34 3.89 12.98
CA LEU A 319 5.61 3.80 12.26
C LEU A 319 5.79 2.46 11.57
N LEU A 320 5.41 1.33 12.18
CA LEU A 320 5.54 0.00 11.59
C LEU A 320 4.81 -0.10 10.23
N GLU A 321 3.65 0.51 10.13
CA GLU A 321 2.84 0.49 8.91
C GLU A 321 3.35 1.42 7.80
N LEU A 322 4.17 2.42 8.17
CA LEU A 322 4.77 3.37 7.22
C LEU A 322 6.26 3.06 6.93
N HIS A 323 6.83 2.09 7.64
CA HIS A 323 8.28 1.81 7.68
C HIS A 323 8.94 1.50 6.32
N PRO A 324 8.31 0.87 5.30
CA PRO A 324 8.99 0.70 4.02
C PRO A 324 9.38 2.03 3.34
N ALA A 325 8.77 3.14 3.79
CA ALA A 325 8.98 4.47 3.21
C ALA A 325 9.77 5.43 4.13
N LEU A 326 10.14 5.02 5.37
CA LEU A 326 10.58 5.97 6.39
C LEU A 326 11.80 5.49 7.21
N GLU A 327 12.73 4.71 6.62
CA GLU A 327 13.92 4.27 7.38
C GLU A 327 14.82 5.42 7.84
N GLU A 328 14.78 6.60 7.21
CA GLU A 328 15.58 7.75 7.66
C GLU A 328 14.94 9.16 7.71
N PRO A 329 13.66 9.39 7.96
CA PRO A 329 13.17 10.76 8.07
C PRO A 329 13.03 11.25 9.52
N CYS A 330 13.82 10.73 10.47
CA CYS A 330 13.70 11.17 11.86
C CYS A 330 13.99 12.67 12.06
N GLU A 331 14.88 13.26 11.28
CA GLU A 331 15.21 14.69 11.38
C GLU A 331 14.14 15.56 10.71
N VAL A 332 13.70 15.20 9.51
CA VAL A 332 12.68 15.97 8.76
C VAL A 332 11.31 15.92 9.46
N VAL A 333 10.98 14.81 10.11
CA VAL A 333 9.72 14.68 10.86
C VAL A 333 9.75 15.52 12.14
N VAL A 334 10.93 15.70 12.75
CA VAL A 334 11.12 16.63 13.88
C VAL A 334 10.95 18.09 13.42
N GLU A 335 11.38 18.42 12.20
CA GLU A 335 11.19 19.77 11.63
C GLU A 335 9.74 20.06 11.26
N LEU A 336 8.95 19.04 10.84
CA LEU A 336 7.50 19.19 10.72
C LEU A 336 6.81 19.57 12.06
N ALA A 337 7.42 19.25 13.21
CA ALA A 337 6.95 19.74 14.51
C ALA A 337 7.09 21.26 14.65
N ALA A 338 7.94 21.89 13.85
CA ALA A 338 8.05 23.35 13.76
C ALA A 338 6.88 24.00 12.98
N LEU A 339 6.00 23.22 12.33
CA LEU A 339 4.72 23.68 11.80
C LEU A 339 3.74 24.04 12.94
N ARG A 340 4.23 24.83 13.91
CA ARG A 340 3.48 25.30 15.09
C ARG A 340 2.24 26.17 14.81
N PRO A 341 2.00 26.80 13.64
CA PRO A 341 0.80 27.59 13.43
C PRO A 341 -0.52 26.82 13.43
N TYR A 342 -0.50 25.51 13.16
CA TYR A 342 -1.73 24.69 13.22
C TYR A 342 -2.28 24.44 14.64
N ARG A 343 -1.64 25.00 15.67
CA ARG A 343 -2.20 25.01 17.03
C ARG A 343 -3.53 25.78 17.16
N ASN A 344 -3.88 26.61 16.19
CA ASN A 344 -5.04 27.49 16.24
C ASN A 344 -6.18 27.11 15.28
N LEU A 345 -6.06 26.03 14.51
CA LEU A 345 -7.22 25.44 13.87
C LEU A 345 -8.02 24.68 14.93
N GLN A 346 -8.75 25.42 15.73
CA GLN A 346 -9.88 24.92 16.49
C GLN A 346 -10.90 24.44 15.46
N LEU A 347 -11.17 23.14 15.49
CA LEU A 347 -12.37 22.59 14.90
C LEU A 347 -13.56 23.30 15.52
N ALA A 348 -14.23 24.13 14.74
CA ALA A 348 -15.58 24.59 15.03
C ALA A 348 -16.57 23.47 14.70
#